data_e176115e7dde46876eedd0a03c80b8cc
#
_entry.id   e176115e7dde46876eedd0a03c80b8cc
#
_cell.length_a   1.000
_cell.length_b   1.000
_cell.length_c   1.000
_cell.angle_alpha   90.00
_cell.angle_beta   90.00
_cell.angle_gamma   90.00
#
_symmetry.space_group_name_H-M   'P 1'
#
loop_
_entity.id
_entity.type
_entity.pdbx_description
1 polymer ?
#
loop_
_entity_poly.entity_id
_entity_poly.type
_entity_poly.pdbx_seq_one_letter_code
_entity_poly.pdbx_strand_id
1 'polypeptide(L)'
;AASDVYKRQSVNSFQTAKNSSIETFDLQGFIASEIFRGLEPDSYMSVSDWADAYRTLSSKSAAEPGRWRTKRTPYLKEIMDCLSPRSPIQKVVFMKGAQIGGTECGNNWIGYIIHKAPGPIMAISPTVEMAKRNSRQRIDPLIEDCPTLKNLVSSARSRDKGNTMLSKDFQGGVL
;
A
#
# COMPACT_ATOMS: atom_id res chain seq x y z
N ALA A 1 41.99 52.19 -29.82
CA ALA A 1 41.16 51.20 -30.56
C ALA A 1 41.03 49.87 -29.83
N ALA A 2 42.06 49.38 -29.10
CA ALA A 2 41.98 48.11 -28.37
C ALA A 2 41.15 48.22 -27.06
N SER A 3 41.10 49.40 -26.44
CA SER A 3 40.37 49.64 -25.19
C SER A 3 38.84 49.60 -25.35
N ASP A 4 38.33 50.01 -26.51
CA ASP A 4 36.87 50.07 -26.75
C ASP A 4 36.24 48.71 -27.09
N VAL A 5 37.04 47.78 -27.63
CA VAL A 5 36.58 46.41 -27.89
C VAL A 5 36.40 45.62 -26.60
N TYR A 6 37.31 45.83 -25.63
CA TYR A 6 37.20 45.18 -24.31
C TYR A 6 36.02 45.67 -23.48
N LYS A 7 35.73 46.98 -23.55
CA LYS A 7 34.55 47.56 -22.87
C LYS A 7 33.24 47.06 -23.45
N ARG A 8 33.15 46.86 -24.76
CA ARG A 8 31.93 46.32 -25.41
C ARG A 8 31.72 44.83 -25.10
N GLN A 9 32.78 44.02 -24.95
CA GLN A 9 32.66 42.63 -24.58
C GLN A 9 32.22 42.43 -23.11
N SER A 10 32.72 43.28 -22.20
CA SER A 10 32.33 43.20 -20.78
C SER A 10 30.86 43.62 -20.55
N VAL A 11 30.35 44.60 -21.30
CA VAL A 11 28.94 45.02 -21.18
C VAL A 11 27.98 43.99 -21.76
N ASN A 12 28.35 43.33 -22.86
CA ASN A 12 27.51 42.26 -23.40
C ASN A 12 27.47 41.00 -22.52
N SER A 13 28.56 40.65 -21.83
CA SER A 13 28.55 39.50 -20.90
C SER A 13 27.70 39.77 -19.65
N PHE A 14 27.61 41.02 -19.19
CA PHE A 14 26.71 41.38 -18.07
C PHE A 14 25.23 41.47 -18.48
N GLN A 15 24.92 41.77 -19.74
CA GLN A 15 23.53 41.77 -20.21
C GLN A 15 23.01 40.39 -20.56
N THR A 16 23.87 39.46 -20.98
CA THR A 16 23.45 38.06 -21.23
C THR A 16 23.18 37.28 -19.93
N ALA A 17 23.79 37.68 -18.80
CA ALA A 17 23.57 37.09 -17.49
C ALA A 17 22.26 37.59 -16.80
N LYS A 18 21.60 38.62 -17.33
CA LYS A 18 20.34 39.13 -16.79
C LYS A 18 19.08 38.49 -17.34
N ASN A 19 19.18 37.62 -18.33
CA ASN A 19 18.06 36.91 -18.95
C ASN A 19 17.98 35.39 -18.64
N SER A 20 18.71 34.92 -17.64
CA SER A 20 18.30 33.70 -16.99
C SER A 20 17.10 34.06 -16.12
N SER A 21 15.88 33.84 -16.63
CA SER A 21 14.67 33.81 -15.84
C SER A 21 14.92 32.84 -14.70
N ILE A 22 15.22 33.36 -13.51
CA ILE A 22 15.09 32.58 -12.27
C ILE A 22 13.61 32.27 -12.24
N GLU A 23 13.25 31.06 -12.61
CA GLU A 23 11.90 30.56 -12.36
C GLU A 23 11.69 30.72 -10.85
N THR A 24 10.95 31.73 -10.48
CA THR A 24 10.56 31.94 -9.08
C THR A 24 9.69 30.76 -8.71
N PHE A 25 10.24 29.87 -7.88
CA PHE A 25 9.48 28.74 -7.35
C PHE A 25 8.22 29.27 -6.65
N ASP A 26 7.05 28.95 -7.19
CA ASP A 26 5.78 29.33 -6.59
C ASP A 26 5.52 28.49 -5.35
N LEU A 27 6.07 28.96 -4.22
CA LEU A 27 5.90 28.30 -2.92
C LEU A 27 4.43 28.22 -2.50
N GLN A 28 3.62 29.24 -2.81
CA GLN A 28 2.20 29.25 -2.43
C GLN A 28 1.40 28.22 -3.24
N GLY A 29 1.63 28.15 -4.54
CA GLY A 29 1.03 27.12 -5.39
C GLY A 29 1.46 25.72 -4.99
N PHE A 30 2.74 25.54 -4.66
CA PHE A 30 3.24 24.26 -4.17
C PHE A 30 2.59 23.85 -2.84
N ILE A 31 2.54 24.73 -1.84
CA ILE A 31 1.88 24.44 -0.55
C ILE A 31 0.40 24.14 -0.75
N ALA A 32 -0.30 24.92 -1.56
CA ALA A 32 -1.71 24.70 -1.86
C ALA A 32 -1.93 23.33 -2.51
N SER A 33 -1.11 22.96 -3.50
CA SER A 33 -1.21 21.65 -4.17
C SER A 33 -0.99 20.47 -3.21
N GLU A 34 -0.02 20.59 -2.29
CA GLU A 34 0.24 19.55 -1.28
C GLU A 34 -0.91 19.43 -0.25
N ILE A 35 -1.48 20.58 0.16
CA ILE A 35 -2.67 20.58 1.04
C ILE A 35 -3.85 19.93 0.32
N PHE A 36 -4.16 20.32 -0.93
CA PHE A 36 -5.25 19.72 -1.69
C PHE A 36 -5.03 18.22 -1.91
N ARG A 37 -3.82 17.79 -2.22
CA ARG A 37 -3.48 16.38 -2.37
C ARG A 37 -3.67 15.60 -1.06
N GLY A 38 -3.36 16.21 0.09
CA GLY A 38 -3.60 15.61 1.41
C GLY A 38 -5.07 15.57 1.83
N LEU A 39 -5.89 16.46 1.29
CA LEU A 39 -7.34 16.50 1.53
C LEU A 39 -8.15 15.70 0.51
N GLU A 40 -7.53 15.26 -0.59
CA GLU A 40 -8.20 14.44 -1.60
C GLU A 40 -8.63 13.11 -0.97
N PRO A 41 -9.93 12.79 -0.96
CA PRO A 41 -10.38 11.53 -0.42
C PRO A 41 -9.81 10.38 -1.24
N ASP A 42 -9.31 9.35 -0.57
CA ASP A 42 -8.83 8.14 -1.23
C ASP A 42 -9.88 7.62 -2.22
N SER A 43 -9.43 7.36 -3.44
CA SER A 43 -10.31 6.79 -4.47
C SER A 43 -10.91 5.48 -3.95
N TYR A 44 -12.23 5.36 -4.10
CA TYR A 44 -12.91 4.14 -3.69
C TYR A 44 -12.36 2.94 -4.46
N MET A 45 -11.95 1.94 -3.73
CA MET A 45 -11.45 0.67 -4.25
C MET A 45 -12.11 -0.46 -3.47
N SER A 46 -12.63 -1.47 -4.16
CA SER A 46 -13.13 -2.67 -3.49
C SER A 46 -11.97 -3.57 -3.04
N VAL A 47 -12.27 -4.56 -2.20
CA VAL A 47 -11.25 -5.54 -1.79
C VAL A 47 -10.74 -6.34 -2.98
N SER A 48 -11.61 -6.68 -3.94
CA SER A 48 -11.20 -7.40 -5.15
C SER A 48 -10.30 -6.56 -6.05
N ASP A 49 -10.61 -5.27 -6.24
CA ASP A 49 -9.79 -4.35 -7.03
C ASP A 49 -8.43 -4.10 -6.38
N TRP A 50 -8.42 -3.96 -5.05
CA TRP A 50 -7.18 -3.85 -4.28
C TRP A 50 -6.29 -5.08 -4.47
N ALA A 51 -6.88 -6.27 -4.40
CA ALA A 51 -6.13 -7.51 -4.58
C ALA A 51 -5.51 -7.59 -5.99
N ASP A 52 -6.27 -7.26 -7.04
CA ASP A 52 -5.77 -7.24 -8.42
C ASP A 52 -4.68 -6.16 -8.64
N ALA A 53 -4.74 -5.03 -7.92
CA ALA A 53 -3.79 -3.93 -8.05
C ALA A 53 -2.48 -4.17 -7.28
N TYR A 54 -2.56 -4.67 -6.05
CA TYR A 54 -1.43 -4.63 -5.10
C TYR A 54 -0.96 -6.00 -4.62
N ARG A 55 -1.82 -7.03 -4.64
CA ARG A 55 -1.49 -8.34 -4.07
C ARG A 55 -0.49 -9.10 -4.93
N THR A 56 0.61 -9.50 -4.30
CA THR A 56 1.60 -10.42 -4.89
C THR A 56 1.64 -11.70 -4.05
N LEU A 57 1.65 -12.84 -4.72
CA LEU A 57 1.77 -14.16 -4.12
C LEU A 57 3.21 -14.64 -4.28
N SER A 58 3.84 -15.05 -3.18
CA SER A 58 5.17 -15.66 -3.26
C SER A 58 5.11 -17.16 -3.55
N SER A 59 6.24 -17.70 -4.00
CA SER A 59 6.43 -19.13 -4.16
C SER A 59 6.35 -19.92 -2.84
N LYS A 60 6.48 -19.22 -1.70
CA LYS A 60 6.33 -19.81 -0.36
C LYS A 60 4.87 -20.00 0.04
N SER A 61 3.97 -19.14 -0.45
CA SER A 61 2.58 -19.08 -0.02
C SER A 61 1.58 -19.63 -1.04
N ALA A 62 1.98 -19.74 -2.31
CA ALA A 62 1.09 -20.16 -3.39
C ALA A 62 1.79 -21.10 -4.39
N ALA A 63 1.01 -22.02 -4.95
CA ALA A 63 1.48 -22.91 -6.03
C ALA A 63 1.81 -22.15 -7.32
N GLU A 64 1.11 -21.04 -7.56
CA GLU A 64 1.35 -20.13 -8.69
C GLU A 64 1.77 -18.76 -8.17
N PRO A 65 3.07 -18.45 -8.07
CA PRO A 65 3.55 -17.16 -7.63
C PRO A 65 3.28 -16.07 -8.68
N GLY A 66 3.24 -14.81 -8.24
CA GLY A 66 3.04 -13.64 -9.06
C GLY A 66 1.87 -12.79 -8.61
N ARG A 67 1.43 -11.86 -9.46
CA ARG A 67 0.31 -10.98 -9.13
C ARG A 67 -1.00 -11.75 -8.99
N TRP A 68 -1.77 -11.40 -7.97
CA TRP A 68 -3.14 -11.90 -7.81
C TRP A 68 -3.99 -11.50 -9.02
N ARG A 69 -4.89 -12.39 -9.41
CA ARG A 69 -5.86 -12.14 -10.49
C ARG A 69 -7.20 -12.74 -10.09
N THR A 70 -8.14 -11.90 -9.72
CA THR A 70 -9.50 -12.29 -9.35
C THR A 70 -10.20 -13.12 -10.44
N LYS A 71 -9.84 -12.90 -11.72
CA LYS A 71 -10.35 -13.70 -12.84
C LYS A 71 -10.07 -15.20 -12.75
N ARG A 72 -9.05 -15.63 -11.97
CA ARG A 72 -8.75 -17.06 -11.76
C ARG A 72 -9.72 -17.72 -10.79
N THR A 73 -10.29 -16.94 -9.87
CA THR A 73 -11.22 -17.39 -8.84
C THR A 73 -12.44 -16.47 -8.79
N PRO A 74 -13.24 -16.41 -9.87
CA PRO A 74 -14.29 -15.40 -10.02
C PRO A 74 -15.36 -15.47 -8.92
N TYR A 75 -15.59 -16.64 -8.36
CA TYR A 75 -16.51 -16.89 -7.24
C TYR A 75 -16.08 -16.18 -5.92
N LEU A 76 -14.81 -15.81 -5.79
CA LEU A 76 -14.32 -15.03 -4.63
C LEU A 76 -14.57 -13.54 -4.77
N LYS A 77 -14.87 -13.06 -5.98
CA LYS A 77 -15.01 -11.61 -6.23
C LYS A 77 -16.14 -11.03 -5.38
N GLU A 78 -17.32 -11.57 -5.47
CA GLU A 78 -18.50 -11.11 -4.73
C GLU A 78 -18.24 -11.14 -3.21
N ILE A 79 -17.59 -12.20 -2.71
CA ILE A 79 -17.26 -12.34 -1.30
C ILE A 79 -16.30 -11.22 -0.85
N MET A 80 -15.26 -10.95 -1.64
CA MET A 80 -14.32 -9.86 -1.36
C MET A 80 -14.99 -8.49 -1.41
N ASP A 81 -15.87 -8.26 -2.38
CA ASP A 81 -16.57 -7.00 -2.54
C ASP A 81 -17.56 -6.76 -1.38
N CYS A 82 -18.19 -7.82 -0.86
CA CYS A 82 -19.02 -7.77 0.35
C CYS A 82 -18.22 -7.35 1.61
N LEU A 83 -16.92 -7.62 1.65
CA LEU A 83 -16.04 -7.23 2.74
C LEU A 83 -15.52 -5.79 2.63
N SER A 84 -15.90 -5.07 1.59
CA SER A 84 -15.48 -3.67 1.38
C SER A 84 -16.23 -2.71 2.29
N PRO A 85 -15.65 -1.58 2.76
CA PRO A 85 -16.25 -0.67 3.73
C PRO A 85 -17.58 -0.05 3.29
N ARG A 86 -17.82 0.11 1.99
CA ARG A 86 -19.09 0.63 1.47
C ARG A 86 -20.19 -0.41 1.31
N SER A 87 -19.85 -1.68 1.52
CA SER A 87 -20.86 -2.73 1.50
C SER A 87 -21.80 -2.58 2.71
N PRO A 88 -23.11 -2.69 2.53
CA PRO A 88 -24.06 -2.70 3.65
C PRO A 88 -24.00 -4.01 4.47
N ILE A 89 -23.20 -4.98 4.01
CA ILE A 89 -23.12 -6.30 4.60
C ILE A 89 -22.18 -6.26 5.81
N GLN A 90 -22.73 -6.56 6.99
CA GLN A 90 -21.96 -6.56 8.25
C GLN A 90 -21.38 -7.94 8.60
N LYS A 91 -21.89 -9.01 7.99
CA LYS A 91 -21.46 -10.37 8.30
C LYS A 91 -21.42 -11.21 7.03
N VAL A 92 -20.24 -11.76 6.75
CA VAL A 92 -20.06 -12.73 5.66
C VAL A 92 -19.77 -14.10 6.23
N VAL A 93 -20.59 -15.10 5.86
CA VAL A 93 -20.39 -16.50 6.24
C VAL A 93 -20.04 -17.27 4.98
N PHE A 94 -18.82 -17.80 4.93
CA PHE A 94 -18.32 -18.53 3.78
C PHE A 94 -18.23 -20.03 4.07
N MET A 95 -19.26 -20.77 3.71
CA MET A 95 -19.24 -22.22 3.74
C MET A 95 -18.52 -22.73 2.49
N LYS A 96 -17.40 -23.40 2.67
CA LYS A 96 -16.49 -23.74 1.58
C LYS A 96 -15.90 -25.14 1.69
N GLY A 97 -15.54 -25.72 0.56
CA GLY A 97 -14.65 -26.87 0.49
C GLY A 97 -13.18 -26.54 0.81
N ALA A 98 -12.34 -27.55 0.79
CA ALA A 98 -10.89 -27.35 0.92
C ALA A 98 -10.30 -26.74 -0.36
N GLN A 99 -9.20 -25.99 -0.20
CA GLN A 99 -8.34 -25.49 -1.28
C GLN A 99 -9.00 -24.62 -2.37
N ILE A 100 -10.10 -23.95 -2.06
CA ILE A 100 -10.78 -23.04 -3.00
C ILE A 100 -10.38 -21.56 -2.82
N GLY A 101 -9.24 -21.27 -2.19
CA GLY A 101 -8.75 -19.89 -2.03
C GLY A 101 -9.39 -19.08 -0.91
N GLY A 102 -10.24 -19.66 -0.04
CA GLY A 102 -10.90 -18.90 1.02
C GLY A 102 -9.95 -18.24 2.02
N THR A 103 -8.81 -18.84 2.33
CA THR A 103 -7.79 -18.24 3.18
C THR A 103 -7.16 -17.01 2.49
N GLU A 104 -6.90 -17.11 1.19
CA GLU A 104 -6.36 -15.99 0.42
C GLU A 104 -7.38 -14.84 0.26
N CYS A 105 -8.67 -15.16 0.19
CA CYS A 105 -9.73 -14.14 0.25
C CYS A 105 -9.66 -13.35 1.57
N GLY A 106 -9.52 -14.03 2.72
CA GLY A 106 -9.32 -13.38 4.02
C GLY A 106 -8.01 -12.57 4.08
N ASN A 107 -6.92 -13.10 3.53
CA ASN A 107 -5.64 -12.39 3.46
C ASN A 107 -5.73 -11.13 2.58
N ASN A 108 -6.46 -11.16 1.48
CA ASN A 108 -6.70 -9.98 0.64
C ASN A 108 -7.47 -8.91 1.41
N TRP A 109 -8.47 -9.30 2.21
CA TRP A 109 -9.19 -8.38 3.08
C TRP A 109 -8.29 -7.77 4.15
N ILE A 110 -7.44 -8.56 4.83
CA ILE A 110 -6.45 -8.08 5.79
C ILE A 110 -5.52 -7.05 5.13
N GLY A 111 -4.97 -7.37 3.97
CA GLY A 111 -4.10 -6.46 3.24
C GLY A 111 -4.80 -5.17 2.83
N TYR A 112 -6.05 -5.24 2.42
CA TYR A 112 -6.89 -4.09 2.12
C TYR A 112 -7.08 -3.18 3.35
N ILE A 113 -7.40 -3.75 4.51
CA ILE A 113 -7.60 -2.98 5.75
C ILE A 113 -6.30 -2.27 6.13
N ILE A 114 -5.18 -2.96 6.13
CA ILE A 114 -3.87 -2.36 6.47
C ILE A 114 -3.56 -1.15 5.56
N HIS A 115 -3.92 -1.21 4.28
CA HIS A 115 -3.53 -0.18 3.29
C HIS A 115 -4.56 0.94 3.12
N LYS A 116 -5.86 0.59 3.05
CA LYS A 116 -6.91 1.53 2.60
C LYS A 116 -7.94 1.91 3.67
N ALA A 117 -8.13 1.07 4.66
CA ALA A 117 -9.13 1.28 5.69
C ALA A 117 -8.55 0.91 7.08
N PRO A 118 -7.47 1.58 7.54
CA PRO A 118 -6.79 1.20 8.77
C PRO A 118 -7.72 1.10 9.96
N GLY A 119 -7.61 -0.01 10.70
CA GLY A 119 -8.42 -0.27 11.89
C GLY A 119 -8.00 -1.58 12.57
N PRO A 120 -8.48 -1.86 13.77
CA PRO A 120 -8.15 -3.09 14.49
C PRO A 120 -8.72 -4.31 13.77
N ILE A 121 -7.92 -5.37 13.65
CA ILE A 121 -8.30 -6.64 13.03
C ILE A 121 -8.07 -7.76 14.03
N MET A 122 -8.99 -8.70 14.10
CA MET A 122 -8.82 -9.93 14.89
C MET A 122 -8.99 -11.15 14.01
N ALA A 123 -7.93 -11.96 13.88
CA ALA A 123 -7.94 -13.23 13.17
C ALA A 123 -8.00 -14.38 14.18
N ILE A 124 -9.12 -15.08 14.25
CA ILE A 124 -9.34 -16.17 15.21
C ILE A 124 -9.03 -17.52 14.52
N SER A 125 -8.24 -18.33 15.19
CA SER A 125 -7.93 -19.70 14.78
C SER A 125 -8.35 -20.70 15.87
N PRO A 126 -8.70 -21.95 15.52
CA PRO A 126 -9.15 -22.96 16.50
C PRO A 126 -8.11 -23.28 17.60
N THR A 127 -6.82 -23.20 17.27
CA THR A 127 -5.72 -23.46 18.21
C THR A 127 -4.61 -22.44 18.05
N VAL A 128 -3.83 -22.21 19.12
CA VAL A 128 -2.66 -21.33 19.12
C VAL A 128 -1.61 -21.78 18.08
N GLU A 129 -1.44 -23.09 17.92
CA GLU A 129 -0.51 -23.63 16.93
C GLU A 129 -0.95 -23.32 15.48
N MET A 130 -2.24 -23.39 15.22
CA MET A 130 -2.78 -22.97 13.91
C MET A 130 -2.62 -21.46 13.69
N ALA A 131 -2.84 -20.65 14.72
CA ALA A 131 -2.64 -19.19 14.64
C ALA A 131 -1.18 -18.88 14.30
N LYS A 132 -0.22 -19.46 15.02
CA LYS A 132 1.22 -19.28 14.74
C LYS A 132 1.62 -19.74 13.35
N ARG A 133 1.09 -20.91 12.91
CA ARG A 133 1.33 -21.42 11.56
C ARG A 133 0.78 -20.48 10.49
N ASN A 134 -0.46 -20.01 10.67
CA ASN A 134 -1.09 -19.07 9.74
C ASN A 134 -0.31 -17.75 9.66
N SER A 135 0.13 -17.22 10.80
CA SER A 135 0.96 -16.02 10.83
C SER A 135 2.23 -16.21 9.98
N ARG A 136 3.04 -17.23 10.25
CA ARG A 136 4.30 -17.48 9.53
C ARG A 136 4.12 -17.81 8.05
N GLN A 137 3.11 -18.62 7.72
CA GLN A 137 2.96 -19.16 6.36
C GLN A 137 2.12 -18.29 5.44
N ARG A 138 1.31 -17.39 6.00
CA ARG A 138 0.34 -16.60 5.23
C ARG A 138 0.45 -15.11 5.47
N ILE A 139 0.46 -14.66 6.74
CA ILE A 139 0.46 -13.23 7.06
C ILE A 139 1.84 -12.61 6.86
N ASP A 140 2.91 -13.25 7.35
CA ASP A 140 4.26 -12.73 7.14
C ASP A 140 4.60 -12.62 5.64
N PRO A 141 4.36 -13.64 4.78
CA PRO A 141 4.53 -13.51 3.34
C PRO A 141 3.61 -12.47 2.70
N LEU A 142 2.37 -12.31 3.17
CA LEU A 142 1.48 -11.25 2.67
C LEU A 142 2.12 -9.86 2.82
N ILE A 143 2.69 -9.59 3.99
CA ILE A 143 3.32 -8.32 4.31
C ILE A 143 4.65 -8.16 3.56
N GLU A 144 5.49 -9.20 3.54
CA GLU A 144 6.82 -9.16 2.93
C GLU A 144 6.76 -9.02 1.40
N ASP A 145 5.84 -9.73 0.74
CA ASP A 145 5.75 -9.84 -0.72
C ASP A 145 4.94 -8.70 -1.36
N CYS A 146 4.19 -7.93 -0.57
CA CYS A 146 3.47 -6.75 -1.03
C CYS A 146 4.26 -5.49 -0.66
N PRO A 147 4.93 -4.80 -1.61
CA PRO A 147 5.74 -3.62 -1.33
C PRO A 147 4.97 -2.53 -0.56
N THR A 148 3.69 -2.37 -0.88
CA THR A 148 2.79 -1.40 -0.24
C THR A 148 2.60 -1.70 1.25
N LEU A 149 2.43 -2.98 1.63
CA LEU A 149 2.20 -3.38 3.02
C LEU A 149 3.48 -3.36 3.85
N LYS A 150 4.61 -3.71 3.23
CA LYS A 150 5.92 -3.77 3.89
C LYS A 150 6.31 -2.46 4.56
N ASN A 151 5.92 -1.33 3.98
CA ASN A 151 6.23 -0.01 4.49
C ASN A 151 5.25 0.47 5.57
N LEU A 152 4.08 -0.15 5.68
CA LEU A 152 3.02 0.24 6.63
C LEU A 152 3.07 -0.56 7.93
N VAL A 153 3.61 -1.77 7.90
CA VAL A 153 3.70 -2.64 9.07
C VAL A 153 5.06 -2.46 9.74
N SER A 154 5.06 -2.35 11.06
CA SER A 154 6.28 -2.22 11.86
C SER A 154 7.25 -3.37 11.59
N SER A 155 8.52 -3.05 11.35
CA SER A 155 9.54 -4.08 11.13
C SER A 155 9.76 -4.91 12.41
N ALA A 156 9.92 -6.23 12.27
CA ALA A 156 10.26 -7.12 13.37
C ALA A 156 11.68 -6.83 13.89
N ARG A 157 11.79 -5.92 14.88
CA ARG A 157 13.05 -5.69 15.61
C ARG A 157 13.01 -6.46 16.91
N SER A 158 14.13 -7.06 17.29
CA SER A 158 14.25 -7.99 18.44
C SER A 158 13.85 -7.39 19.80
N ARG A 159 13.62 -6.08 19.89
CA ARG A 159 13.20 -5.37 21.10
C ARG A 159 11.86 -4.66 20.98
N ASP A 160 11.22 -4.72 19.82
CA ASP A 160 9.96 -4.01 19.55
C ASP A 160 8.79 -4.97 19.74
N LYS A 161 7.83 -4.60 20.61
CA LYS A 161 6.63 -5.40 20.86
C LYS A 161 5.60 -5.31 19.74
N GLY A 162 5.77 -4.39 18.79
CA GLY A 162 4.79 -4.08 17.74
C GLY A 162 4.71 -5.09 16.60
N ASN A 163 5.66 -6.03 16.49
CA ASN A 163 5.59 -7.10 15.50
C ASN A 163 6.04 -8.41 16.12
N THR A 164 5.09 -9.12 16.67
CA THR A 164 5.29 -10.45 17.26
C THR A 164 4.68 -11.53 16.35
N MET A 165 4.80 -12.78 16.78
CA MET A 165 4.20 -13.93 16.09
C MET A 165 2.67 -13.82 15.95
N LEU A 166 1.99 -13.21 16.94
CA LEU A 166 0.53 -13.17 17.03
C LEU A 166 -0.01 -11.74 17.07
N SER A 167 0.82 -10.73 16.86
CA SER A 167 0.41 -9.33 16.79
C SER A 167 1.26 -8.58 15.78
N LYS A 168 0.64 -7.83 14.91
CA LYS A 168 1.29 -7.00 13.88
C LYS A 168 0.73 -5.58 14.00
N ASP A 169 1.55 -4.65 14.47
CA ASP A 169 1.18 -3.24 14.54
C ASP A 169 1.44 -2.57 13.20
N PHE A 170 0.48 -1.80 12.75
CA PHE A 170 0.57 -1.00 11.54
C PHE A 170 -0.03 0.38 11.77
N GLN A 171 0.24 1.30 10.87
CA GLN A 171 -0.26 2.66 10.99
C GLN A 171 -1.80 2.67 11.00
N GLY A 172 -2.39 3.03 12.14
CA GLY A 172 -3.84 3.12 12.33
C GLY A 172 -4.53 1.85 12.83
N GLY A 173 -3.77 0.77 13.17
CA GLY A 173 -4.38 -0.45 13.70
C GLY A 173 -3.39 -1.52 14.15
N VAL A 174 -3.95 -2.65 14.55
CA VAL A 174 -3.26 -3.86 14.97
C VAL A 174 -3.99 -5.10 14.44
N LEU A 175 -3.24 -6.12 14.01
CA LEU A 175 -3.73 -7.45 13.64
C LEU A 175 -3.24 -8.46 14.66
#